data_472fdde18b9e01d479d76a9adea1d691
#
_entry.id   472fdde18b9e01d479d76a9adea1d691
#
_cell.length_a   1.000
_cell.length_b   1.000
_cell.length_c   1.000
_cell.angle_alpha   90.00
_cell.angle_beta   90.00
_cell.angle_gamma   90.00
#
_symmetry.space_group_name_H-M   'P 1'
#
loop_
_entity.id
_entity.type
_entity.pdbx_description
1 polymer ?
#
loop_
_entity_poly.entity_id
_entity_poly.type
_entity_poly.pdbx_seq_one_letter_code
_entity_poly.pdbx_strand_id
1 'polypeptide(L)'
;RGIRGRGARGKRIVFGLIKRGGKVYTQVVRNCSAAELLPIIREKVNEDSVVYTDGFKTYDGLVDLGYKKHHRIKHHTNEFALGSNHINGIENFWAIAKARLSKFRGIHKSTFYLHLKECEFRFNYRNKKLYHILLKTVRNNPLILS
;
A
#
# COMPACT_ATOMS: atom_id res chain seq x y z
N ARG A 1 -19.71 11.15 14.29
CA ARG A 1 -18.36 10.72 14.80
C ARG A 1 -18.22 9.23 14.54
N GLY A 2 -17.23 8.81 13.72
CA GLY A 2 -17.02 7.38 13.43
C GLY A 2 -16.47 6.63 14.63
N ILE A 3 -16.80 5.35 14.73
CA ILE A 3 -16.32 4.44 15.78
C ILE A 3 -14.80 4.31 15.67
N ARG A 4 -14.06 4.56 16.76
CA ARG A 4 -12.60 4.39 16.82
C ARG A 4 -12.25 2.92 17.06
N GLY A 5 -11.19 2.42 16.42
CA GLY A 5 -10.64 1.07 16.65
C GLY A 5 -10.25 0.34 15.36
N ARG A 6 -9.43 -0.72 15.51
CA ARG A 6 -9.15 -1.68 14.43
C ARG A 6 -10.46 -2.43 14.14
N GLY A 7 -10.91 -2.45 12.88
CA GLY A 7 -12.15 -3.12 12.50
C GLY A 7 -13.43 -2.31 12.71
N ALA A 8 -13.35 -0.98 12.89
CA ALA A 8 -14.54 -0.14 12.98
C ALA A 8 -15.47 -0.34 11.78
N ARG A 9 -16.73 -0.70 12.06
CA ARG A 9 -17.78 -0.99 11.08
C ARG A 9 -17.88 0.11 10.02
N GLY A 10 -17.79 -0.27 8.75
CA GLY A 10 -17.86 0.67 7.62
C GLY A 10 -16.54 1.23 7.12
N LYS A 11 -15.39 0.95 7.77
CA LYS A 11 -14.06 1.31 7.24
C LYS A 11 -13.63 0.35 6.13
N ARG A 12 -12.98 0.88 5.11
CA ARG A 12 -12.32 0.08 4.09
C ARG A 12 -10.92 -0.29 4.56
N ILE A 13 -10.60 -1.57 4.48
CA ILE A 13 -9.26 -2.06 4.79
C ILE A 13 -8.45 -1.95 3.50
N VAL A 14 -7.28 -1.36 3.60
CA VAL A 14 -6.35 -1.21 2.48
C VAL A 14 -5.04 -1.88 2.84
N PHE A 15 -4.61 -2.77 1.98
CA PHE A 15 -3.29 -3.38 2.03
C PHE A 15 -2.34 -2.62 1.11
N GLY A 16 -1.08 -2.50 1.50
CA GLY A 16 -0.05 -1.80 0.71
C GLY A 16 1.28 -2.51 0.74
N LEU A 17 1.91 -2.57 -0.42
CA LEU A 17 3.28 -3.04 -0.64
C LEU A 17 4.11 -1.89 -1.18
N ILE A 18 5.37 -1.80 -0.79
CA ILE A 18 6.31 -0.85 -1.36
C ILE A 18 7.63 -1.54 -1.72
N LYS A 19 8.10 -1.32 -2.94
CA LYS A 19 9.47 -1.66 -3.30
C LYS A 19 10.39 -0.56 -2.78
N ARG A 20 11.47 -0.92 -2.07
CA ARG A 20 12.46 0.03 -1.55
C ARG A 20 12.97 0.97 -2.66
N GLY A 21 12.91 2.28 -2.43
CA GLY A 21 13.26 3.29 -3.43
C GLY A 21 12.36 3.31 -4.67
N GLY A 22 11.32 2.50 -4.71
CA GLY A 22 10.49 2.27 -5.87
C GLY A 22 9.02 2.66 -5.70
N LYS A 23 8.19 1.86 -6.33
CA LYS A 23 6.75 2.06 -6.42
C LYS A 23 6.01 1.43 -5.25
N VAL A 24 4.88 2.03 -4.87
CA VAL A 24 3.88 1.45 -3.99
C VAL A 24 2.80 0.76 -4.82
N TYR A 25 2.26 -0.31 -4.27
CA TYR A 25 1.05 -0.99 -4.75
C TYR A 25 0.04 -1.04 -3.61
N THR A 26 -1.22 -0.75 -3.91
CA THR A 26 -2.30 -0.77 -2.92
C THR A 26 -3.48 -1.60 -3.40
N GLN A 27 -4.15 -2.25 -2.47
CA GLN A 27 -5.35 -3.02 -2.75
C GLN A 27 -6.36 -2.89 -1.60
N VAL A 28 -7.62 -2.70 -1.95
CA VAL A 28 -8.73 -2.82 -0.98
C VAL A 28 -8.95 -4.30 -0.74
N VAL A 29 -8.95 -4.70 0.51
CA VAL A 29 -9.11 -6.09 0.95
C VAL A 29 -10.30 -6.22 1.89
N ARG A 30 -10.86 -7.41 1.99
CA ARG A 30 -12.01 -7.69 2.88
C ARG A 30 -11.60 -7.73 4.34
N ASN A 31 -10.46 -8.32 4.61
CA ASN A 31 -9.88 -8.46 5.95
C ASN A 31 -8.36 -8.57 5.87
N CYS A 32 -7.70 -8.64 7.03
CA CYS A 32 -6.24 -8.82 7.12
C CYS A 32 -5.84 -10.26 7.42
N SER A 33 -6.61 -11.27 7.01
CA SER A 33 -6.24 -12.67 7.20
C SER A 33 -5.12 -13.10 6.26
N ALA A 34 -4.41 -14.17 6.63
CA ALA A 34 -3.38 -14.77 5.79
C ALA A 34 -3.96 -15.22 4.43
N ALA A 35 -5.16 -15.81 4.44
CA ALA A 35 -5.84 -16.26 3.24
C ALA A 35 -6.12 -15.12 2.23
N GLU A 36 -6.29 -13.88 2.71
CA GLU A 36 -6.54 -12.70 1.86
C GLU A 36 -5.22 -12.05 1.42
N LEU A 37 -4.23 -11.92 2.31
CA LEU A 37 -3.02 -11.14 2.03
C LEU A 37 -1.90 -11.92 1.35
N LEU A 38 -1.71 -13.19 1.71
CA LEU A 38 -0.59 -13.98 1.17
C LEU A 38 -0.66 -14.21 -0.35
N PRO A 39 -1.83 -14.47 -0.97
CA PRO A 39 -1.94 -14.55 -2.43
C PRO A 39 -1.52 -13.25 -3.14
N ILE A 40 -1.88 -12.09 -2.57
CA ILE A 40 -1.51 -10.78 -3.12
C ILE A 40 0.01 -10.58 -3.06
N ILE A 41 0.64 -10.96 -1.94
CA ILE A 41 2.09 -10.87 -1.79
C ILE A 41 2.76 -11.79 -2.81
N ARG A 42 2.32 -13.04 -2.93
CA ARG A 42 2.87 -14.01 -3.87
C ARG A 42 2.78 -13.54 -5.33
N GLU A 43 1.70 -12.89 -5.71
CA GLU A 43 1.53 -12.35 -7.06
C GLU A 43 2.46 -11.16 -7.34
N LYS A 44 2.72 -10.31 -6.34
CA LYS A 44 3.37 -9.00 -6.53
C LYS A 44 4.84 -8.96 -6.11
N VAL A 45 5.30 -9.91 -5.31
CA VAL A 45 6.63 -9.94 -4.73
C VAL A 45 7.33 -11.22 -5.13
N ASN A 46 8.53 -11.10 -5.70
CA ASN A 46 9.35 -12.26 -6.02
C ASN A 46 9.80 -12.96 -4.73
N GLU A 47 9.81 -14.30 -4.71
CA GLU A 47 10.17 -15.12 -3.55
C GLU A 47 11.61 -14.90 -3.07
N ASP A 48 12.53 -14.52 -3.97
CA ASP A 48 13.92 -14.16 -3.63
C ASP A 48 14.06 -12.80 -2.95
N SER A 49 12.98 -12.02 -2.88
CA SER A 49 13.00 -10.68 -2.30
C SER A 49 13.18 -10.72 -0.80
N VAL A 50 13.87 -9.71 -0.26
CA VAL A 50 13.90 -9.44 1.17
C VAL A 50 12.62 -8.71 1.54
N VAL A 51 11.79 -9.32 2.38
CA VAL A 51 10.48 -8.77 2.80
C VAL A 51 10.59 -8.24 4.22
N TYR A 52 10.14 -7.01 4.42
CA TYR A 52 10.05 -6.36 5.73
C TYR A 52 8.58 -6.13 6.08
N THR A 53 8.16 -6.57 7.26
CA THR A 53 6.80 -6.39 7.76
C THR A 53 6.81 -5.82 9.17
N ASP A 54 5.67 -5.30 9.62
CA ASP A 54 5.42 -5.10 11.04
C ASP A 54 5.21 -6.44 11.76
N GLY A 55 5.01 -6.41 13.06
CA GLY A 55 4.80 -7.60 13.90
C GLY A 55 3.43 -8.26 13.76
N PHE A 56 2.66 -7.98 12.70
CA PHE A 56 1.33 -8.54 12.54
C PHE A 56 1.38 -10.04 12.18
N LYS A 57 0.71 -10.88 12.98
CA LYS A 57 0.77 -12.36 12.88
C LYS A 57 0.43 -12.93 11.50
N THR A 58 -0.36 -12.24 10.71
CA THR A 58 -0.74 -12.67 9.35
C THR A 58 0.47 -12.95 8.45
N TYR A 59 1.59 -12.26 8.69
CA TYR A 59 2.82 -12.41 7.91
C TYR A 59 3.69 -13.59 8.32
N ASP A 60 3.30 -14.35 9.35
CA ASP A 60 4.03 -15.54 9.80
C ASP A 60 4.11 -16.60 8.71
N GLY A 61 3.06 -16.74 7.90
CA GLY A 61 3.00 -17.67 6.77
C GLY A 61 3.86 -17.31 5.55
N LEU A 62 4.60 -16.18 5.58
CA LEU A 62 5.50 -15.83 4.46
C LEU A 62 6.65 -16.82 4.30
N VAL A 63 7.15 -17.37 5.41
CA VAL A 63 8.22 -18.39 5.39
C VAL A 63 7.71 -19.65 4.69
N ASP A 64 6.47 -20.07 4.97
CA ASP A 64 5.83 -21.24 4.35
C ASP A 64 5.59 -21.05 2.85
N LEU A 65 5.49 -19.79 2.40
CA LEU A 65 5.38 -19.43 0.97
C LEU A 65 6.74 -19.35 0.25
N GLY A 66 7.85 -19.67 0.90
CA GLY A 66 9.18 -19.65 0.30
C GLY A 66 9.99 -18.39 0.51
N TYR A 67 9.45 -17.35 1.16
CA TYR A 67 10.17 -16.12 1.46
C TYR A 67 11.21 -16.32 2.58
N LYS A 68 12.39 -16.81 2.22
CA LYS A 68 13.48 -17.14 3.17
C LYS A 68 14.05 -15.91 3.89
N LYS A 69 13.89 -14.71 3.31
CA LYS A 69 14.44 -13.44 3.83
C LYS A 69 13.30 -12.54 4.32
N HIS A 70 12.58 -12.98 5.35
CA HIS A 70 11.52 -12.22 5.99
C HIS A 70 11.99 -11.63 7.32
N HIS A 71 11.94 -10.32 7.45
CA HIS A 71 12.32 -9.56 8.65
C HIS A 71 11.10 -8.86 9.25
N ARG A 72 10.85 -9.10 10.54
CA ARG A 72 9.82 -8.39 11.30
C ARG A 72 10.44 -7.22 12.03
N ILE A 73 9.84 -6.05 11.90
CA ILE A 73 10.27 -4.84 12.58
C ILE A 73 9.30 -4.59 13.73
N LYS A 74 9.81 -4.60 14.97
CA LYS A 74 9.04 -4.29 16.18
C LYS A 74 9.15 -2.80 16.47
N HIS A 75 8.02 -2.08 16.45
CA HIS A 75 7.97 -0.63 16.72
C HIS A 75 8.32 -0.24 18.17
N HIS A 76 8.44 -1.19 19.11
CA HIS A 76 8.62 -0.93 20.54
C HIS A 76 10.03 -1.15 21.10
N THR A 77 10.94 -1.67 20.32
CA THR A 77 12.36 -1.79 20.69
C THR A 77 13.18 -0.80 19.88
N ASN A 78 14.11 -0.09 20.54
CA ASN A 78 15.04 0.88 19.91
C ASN A 78 15.95 0.26 18.83
N GLU A 79 15.47 -0.71 18.07
CA GLU A 79 16.14 -1.31 16.91
C GLU A 79 16.15 -0.37 15.68
N PHE A 80 15.99 0.94 15.94
CA PHE A 80 16.17 1.99 14.92
C PHE A 80 17.57 2.00 14.28
N ALA A 81 18.55 1.26 14.84
CA ALA A 81 19.95 1.34 14.41
C ALA A 81 20.34 0.41 13.25
N LEU A 82 19.55 -0.60 12.90
CA LEU A 82 19.92 -1.59 11.87
C LEU A 82 18.95 -1.68 10.69
N GLY A 83 18.22 -0.60 10.38
CA GLY A 83 17.34 -0.66 9.21
C GLY A 83 16.14 0.28 9.20
N SER A 84 16.23 1.40 9.89
CA SER A 84 15.15 2.40 10.04
C SER A 84 14.52 2.90 8.74
N ASN A 85 15.08 2.59 7.59
CA ASN A 85 14.59 3.05 6.28
C ASN A 85 13.53 2.14 5.63
N HIS A 86 13.21 0.97 6.19
CA HIS A 86 12.47 -0.05 5.43
C HIS A 86 10.94 0.06 5.56
N ILE A 87 10.44 0.49 6.71
CA ILE A 87 9.00 0.73 6.91
C ILE A 87 8.63 2.20 6.65
N ASN A 88 9.55 3.13 6.86
CA ASN A 88 9.32 4.56 6.66
C ASN A 88 8.75 4.91 5.27
N GLY A 89 9.09 4.15 4.24
CA GLY A 89 8.58 4.37 2.89
C GLY A 89 7.06 4.18 2.77
N ILE A 90 6.54 3.07 3.32
CA ILE A 90 5.11 2.79 3.28
C ILE A 90 4.34 3.67 4.27
N GLU A 91 4.91 3.99 5.43
CA GLU A 91 4.31 4.92 6.38
C GLU A 91 4.19 6.33 5.78
N ASN A 92 5.22 6.81 5.10
CA ASN A 92 5.19 8.07 4.38
C ASN A 92 4.10 8.08 3.29
N PHE A 93 3.98 7.01 2.51
CA PHE A 93 2.88 6.88 1.57
C PHE A 93 1.52 6.99 2.25
N TRP A 94 1.31 6.27 3.37
CA TRP A 94 0.04 6.32 4.11
C TRP A 94 -0.25 7.70 4.68
N ALA A 95 0.76 8.42 5.18
CA ALA A 95 0.60 9.79 5.66
C ALA A 95 0.12 10.74 4.54
N ILE A 96 0.78 10.68 3.37
CA ILE A 96 0.43 11.49 2.20
C ILE A 96 -0.97 11.13 1.69
N ALA A 97 -1.29 9.83 1.57
CA ALA A 97 -2.59 9.37 1.09
C ALA A 97 -3.72 9.80 2.04
N LYS A 98 -3.55 9.63 3.36
CA LYS A 98 -4.54 10.08 4.36
C LYS A 98 -4.76 11.58 4.31
N ALA A 99 -3.69 12.38 4.25
CA ALA A 99 -3.77 13.84 4.15
C ALA A 99 -4.52 14.29 2.89
N ARG A 100 -4.31 13.60 1.75
CA ARG A 100 -5.03 13.87 0.52
C ARG A 100 -6.50 13.48 0.60
N LEU A 101 -6.78 12.25 1.03
CA LEU A 101 -8.13 11.71 1.08
C LEU A 101 -9.04 12.46 2.08
N SER A 102 -8.47 12.99 3.16
CA SER A 102 -9.22 13.76 4.16
C SER A 102 -9.82 15.06 3.61
N LYS A 103 -9.22 15.64 2.56
CA LYS A 103 -9.69 16.87 1.92
C LYS A 103 -11.05 16.72 1.22
N PHE A 104 -11.45 15.51 0.87
CA PHE A 104 -12.73 15.25 0.20
C PHE A 104 -13.94 15.24 1.15
N ARG A 105 -13.72 15.38 2.47
CA ARG A 105 -14.79 15.43 3.50
C ARG A 105 -15.81 14.27 3.42
N GLY A 106 -15.41 13.17 2.82
CA GLY A 106 -16.21 11.97 2.59
C GLY A 106 -16.06 11.50 1.14
N ILE A 107 -15.75 10.23 0.98
CA ILE A 107 -15.60 9.60 -0.34
C ILE A 107 -16.63 8.48 -0.42
N HIS A 108 -17.43 8.47 -1.49
CA HIS A 108 -18.40 7.40 -1.69
C HIS A 108 -17.69 6.05 -1.84
N LYS A 109 -18.32 5.00 -1.32
CA LYS A 109 -17.69 3.67 -1.29
C LYS A 109 -17.32 3.15 -2.69
N SER A 110 -18.11 3.43 -3.72
CA SER A 110 -17.83 2.99 -5.08
C SER A 110 -16.63 3.68 -5.72
N THR A 111 -16.34 4.93 -5.35
CA THR A 111 -15.25 5.73 -5.94
C THR A 111 -13.96 5.70 -5.10
N PHE A 112 -14.02 5.16 -3.87
CA PHE A 112 -12.85 5.12 -2.98
C PHE A 112 -11.64 4.47 -3.63
N TYR A 113 -11.84 3.38 -4.38
CA TYR A 113 -10.76 2.68 -5.07
C TYR A 113 -10.05 3.59 -6.08
N LEU A 114 -10.78 4.41 -6.83
CA LEU A 114 -10.22 5.34 -7.81
C LEU A 114 -9.35 6.40 -7.14
N HIS A 115 -9.83 6.99 -6.03
CA HIS A 115 -9.06 7.95 -5.24
C HIS A 115 -7.80 7.33 -4.63
N LEU A 116 -7.88 6.07 -4.18
CA LEU A 116 -6.73 5.33 -3.68
C LEU A 116 -5.69 5.12 -4.79
N LYS A 117 -6.12 4.69 -5.98
CA LYS A 117 -5.24 4.50 -7.15
C LYS A 117 -4.65 5.81 -7.65
N GLU A 118 -5.35 6.92 -7.53
CA GLU A 118 -4.78 8.24 -7.80
C GLU A 118 -3.66 8.60 -6.80
N CYS A 119 -3.84 8.31 -5.50
CA CYS A 119 -2.79 8.50 -4.51
C CYS A 119 -1.54 7.64 -4.84
N GLU A 120 -1.76 6.37 -5.18
CA GLU A 120 -0.72 5.44 -5.60
C GLU A 120 0.03 5.96 -6.84
N PHE A 121 -0.70 6.37 -7.87
CA PHE A 121 -0.12 6.92 -9.09
C PHE A 121 0.74 8.15 -8.81
N ARG A 122 0.21 9.13 -8.07
CA ARG A 122 0.94 10.35 -7.71
C ARG A 122 2.20 10.06 -6.91
N PHE A 123 2.14 9.13 -5.97
CA PHE A 123 3.31 8.73 -5.19
C PHE A 123 4.36 8.04 -6.08
N ASN A 124 3.93 7.15 -6.96
CA ASN A 124 4.80 6.39 -7.84
C ASN A 124 5.52 7.24 -8.88
N TYR A 125 4.95 8.38 -9.23
CA TYR A 125 5.52 9.32 -10.19
C TYR A 125 5.93 10.65 -9.58
N ARG A 126 6.07 10.73 -8.23
CA ARG A 126 6.36 11.98 -7.49
C ARG A 126 7.60 12.74 -7.96
N ASN A 127 8.59 12.02 -8.53
CA ASN A 127 9.84 12.59 -9.03
C ASN A 127 9.81 12.84 -10.56
N LYS A 128 8.63 12.80 -11.18
CA LYS A 128 8.46 12.96 -12.62
C LYS A 128 7.46 14.07 -12.93
N LYS A 129 7.50 14.59 -14.14
CA LYS A 129 6.54 15.58 -14.64
C LYS A 129 5.20 14.89 -14.93
N LEU A 130 4.31 14.85 -13.94
CA LEU A 130 3.01 14.15 -14.00
C LEU A 130 2.16 14.57 -15.20
N TYR A 131 2.16 15.86 -15.55
CA TYR A 131 1.42 16.36 -16.70
C TYR A 131 1.80 15.63 -17.99
N HIS A 132 3.09 15.51 -18.29
CA HIS A 132 3.55 14.81 -19.48
C HIS A 132 3.21 13.30 -19.47
N ILE A 133 3.25 12.68 -18.30
CA ILE A 133 2.85 11.27 -18.15
C ILE A 133 1.37 11.09 -18.44
N LEU A 134 0.52 11.96 -17.90
CA LEU A 134 -0.92 11.92 -18.12
C LEU A 134 -1.25 12.16 -19.60
N LEU A 135 -0.67 13.18 -20.23
CA LEU A 135 -0.87 13.45 -21.66
C LEU A 135 -0.48 12.23 -22.51
N LYS A 136 0.68 11.64 -22.25
CA LYS A 136 1.12 10.44 -22.96
C LYS A 136 0.15 9.28 -22.76
N THR A 137 -0.34 9.09 -21.53
CA THR A 137 -1.28 8.01 -21.19
C THR A 137 -2.60 8.18 -21.92
N VAL A 138 -3.17 9.39 -21.91
CA VAL A 138 -4.44 9.68 -22.60
C VAL A 138 -4.28 9.57 -24.12
N ARG A 139 -3.16 10.05 -24.67
CA ARG A 139 -2.87 9.93 -26.11
C ARG A 139 -2.78 8.47 -26.56
N ASN A 140 -2.13 7.62 -25.76
CA ASN A 140 -1.94 6.21 -26.09
C ASN A 140 -3.18 5.35 -25.81
N ASN A 141 -4.07 5.83 -24.94
CA ASN A 141 -5.31 5.16 -24.54
C ASN A 141 -6.43 6.21 -24.56
N PRO A 142 -6.89 6.66 -25.75
CA PRO A 142 -7.96 7.63 -25.82
C PRO A 142 -9.24 7.08 -25.20
N LEU A 143 -9.96 7.94 -24.47
CA LEU A 143 -11.28 7.60 -23.95
C LEU A 143 -12.23 7.41 -25.15
N ILE A 144 -12.74 6.21 -25.31
CA ILE A 144 -13.81 5.94 -26.27
C ILE A 144 -15.10 6.35 -25.54
N LEU A 145 -15.62 7.52 -25.91
CA LEU A 145 -16.95 7.94 -25.47
C LEU A 145 -17.95 7.18 -26.34
N SER A 146 -18.57 6.16 -25.75
CA SER A 146 -19.73 5.47 -26.33
C SER A 146 -20.99 6.24 -26.03
#